data_dc946969ca0f49bab01354af1f59ba40
#
_entry.id   dc946969ca0f49bab01354af1f59ba40
#
_cell.length_a   1.000
_cell.length_b   1.000
_cell.length_c   1.000
_cell.angle_alpha   90.00
_cell.angle_beta   90.00
_cell.angle_gamma   90.00
#
_symmetry.space_group_name_H-M   'P 1'
#
loop_
_entity.id
_entity.type
_entity.pdbx_description
1 polymer ?
#
loop_
_entity_poly.entity_id
_entity_poly.type
_entity_poly.pdbx_seq_one_letter_code
_entity_poly.pdbx_strand_id
1 'polypeptide(L)'
;MTSRITIADSAFVHPSAQLYGHVSVADDASVWCNAVVRSEVAHVAIGRGANIQDFVMIHTDPGKPVTVGAYCSITHHATLHGCTIGDHVLVGVNATIFNGAVVGAGSIIGQHAYVRDFMEIPPNSIVVGSPAKVIRTADNRLANRVNAEFYIRNGAAYKRG
;
A
#
# COMPACT_ATOMS: atom_id res chain seq x y z
N MET A 1 -1.90 13.76 21.36
CA MET A 1 -1.10 12.78 20.57
C MET A 1 -0.15 13.55 19.70
N THR A 2 1.17 13.34 19.82
CA THR A 2 2.17 14.07 19.02
C THR A 2 2.22 13.39 17.65
N SER A 3 1.78 14.08 16.60
CA SER A 3 1.91 13.59 15.22
C SER A 3 3.39 13.53 14.83
N ARG A 4 3.83 12.43 14.24
CA ARG A 4 5.18 12.26 13.72
C ARG A 4 5.11 11.75 12.29
N ILE A 5 5.08 12.69 11.33
CA ILE A 5 5.10 12.38 9.91
C ILE A 5 6.53 12.59 9.42
N THR A 6 7.09 11.56 8.78
CA THR A 6 8.41 11.60 8.16
C THR A 6 8.26 11.28 6.68
N ILE A 7 8.70 12.18 5.82
CA ILE A 7 8.63 12.04 4.36
C ILE A 7 10.04 12.21 3.83
N ALA A 8 10.53 11.21 3.08
CA ALA A 8 11.83 11.28 2.43
C ALA A 8 11.86 12.39 1.35
N ASP A 9 13.01 13.01 1.15
CA ASP A 9 13.15 14.13 0.20
C ASP A 9 12.81 13.75 -1.24
N SER A 10 13.03 12.50 -1.65
CA SER A 10 12.70 12.00 -2.98
C SER A 10 11.22 11.61 -3.14
N ALA A 11 10.48 11.44 -2.03
CA ALA A 11 9.08 11.04 -2.07
C ALA A 11 8.17 12.16 -2.61
N PHE A 12 7.05 11.77 -3.21
CA PHE A 12 6.00 12.67 -3.65
C PHE A 12 4.73 12.49 -2.81
N VAL A 13 4.22 13.57 -2.25
CA VAL A 13 2.90 13.59 -1.58
C VAL A 13 2.06 14.68 -2.21
N HIS A 14 0.96 14.28 -2.83
CA HIS A 14 0.05 15.23 -3.48
C HIS A 14 -0.58 16.17 -2.42
N PRO A 15 -0.75 17.47 -2.70
CA PRO A 15 -1.29 18.44 -1.73
C PRO A 15 -2.67 18.09 -1.17
N SER A 16 -3.50 17.33 -1.89
CA SER A 16 -4.81 16.87 -1.40
C SER A 16 -4.75 15.55 -0.61
N ALA A 17 -3.60 14.88 -0.55
CA ALA A 17 -3.44 13.72 0.30
C ALA A 17 -3.41 14.12 1.78
N GLN A 18 -3.96 13.28 2.64
CA GLN A 18 -4.05 13.58 4.07
C GLN A 18 -3.32 12.52 4.88
N LEU A 19 -2.31 12.94 5.64
CA LEU A 19 -1.53 12.09 6.51
C LEU A 19 -1.71 12.53 7.97
N TYR A 20 -2.05 11.61 8.87
CA TYR A 20 -2.27 11.89 10.28
C TYR A 20 -1.55 10.87 11.19
N GLY A 21 -1.01 11.34 12.30
CA GLY A 21 -0.43 10.49 13.35
C GLY A 21 1.01 10.06 13.04
N HIS A 22 1.30 8.78 13.17
CA HIS A 22 2.65 8.21 13.00
C HIS A 22 2.82 7.59 11.62
N VAL A 23 3.29 8.36 10.64
CA VAL A 23 3.43 7.92 9.24
C VAL A 23 4.86 8.13 8.76
N SER A 24 5.45 7.13 8.13
CA SER A 24 6.72 7.26 7.39
C SER A 24 6.52 6.94 5.91
N VAL A 25 7.03 7.81 5.05
CA VAL A 25 7.04 7.67 3.59
C VAL A 25 8.49 7.63 3.13
N ALA A 26 8.93 6.48 2.62
CA ALA A 26 10.32 6.24 2.24
C ALA A 26 10.67 6.86 0.87
N ASP A 27 11.95 6.76 0.52
CA ASP A 27 12.49 7.28 -0.75
C ASP A 27 11.69 6.79 -1.96
N ASP A 28 11.52 7.66 -2.94
CA ASP A 28 10.87 7.40 -4.22
C ASP A 28 9.39 6.94 -4.11
N ALA A 29 8.83 6.87 -2.88
CA ALA A 29 7.43 6.55 -2.69
C ALA A 29 6.52 7.72 -3.10
N SER A 30 5.26 7.42 -3.40
CA SER A 30 4.29 8.44 -3.78
C SER A 30 2.92 8.23 -3.14
N VAL A 31 2.30 9.32 -2.69
CA VAL A 31 0.94 9.35 -2.14
C VAL A 31 0.11 10.31 -2.97
N TRP A 32 -0.94 9.82 -3.61
CA TRP A 32 -1.67 10.52 -4.66
C TRP A 32 -2.95 11.22 -4.16
N CYS A 33 -3.71 11.75 -5.11
CA CYS A 33 -4.84 12.64 -4.84
C CYS A 33 -5.86 12.02 -3.89
N ASN A 34 -6.23 12.75 -2.83
CA ASN A 34 -7.26 12.37 -1.87
C ASN A 34 -7.03 11.03 -1.15
N ALA A 35 -5.82 10.48 -1.21
CA ALA A 35 -5.46 9.35 -0.35
C ALA A 35 -5.44 9.79 1.12
N VAL A 36 -5.94 8.95 2.01
CA VAL A 36 -5.97 9.21 3.46
C VAL A 36 -5.16 8.14 4.18
N VAL A 37 -4.14 8.58 4.92
CA VAL A 37 -3.32 7.73 5.78
C VAL A 37 -3.49 8.21 7.22
N ARG A 38 -4.24 7.45 8.01
CA ARG A 38 -4.59 7.84 9.38
C ARG A 38 -4.07 6.81 10.39
N SER A 39 -3.21 7.25 11.29
CA SER A 39 -2.36 6.41 12.13
C SER A 39 -2.27 6.95 13.56
N GLU A 40 -3.38 6.91 14.31
CA GLU A 40 -3.43 7.46 15.67
C GLU A 40 -2.87 6.51 16.73
N VAL A 41 -3.03 5.20 16.51
CA VAL A 41 -2.80 4.19 17.57
C VAL A 41 -1.68 3.20 17.26
N ALA A 42 -1.19 3.19 16.04
CA ALA A 42 -0.05 2.39 15.60
C ALA A 42 0.67 3.10 14.45
N HIS A 43 1.75 2.56 13.92
CA HIS A 43 2.54 3.19 12.87
C HIS A 43 2.09 2.73 11.47
N VAL A 44 2.16 3.64 10.49
CA VAL A 44 2.08 3.31 9.06
C VAL A 44 3.43 3.54 8.43
N ALA A 45 4.00 2.50 7.81
CA ALA A 45 5.24 2.56 7.04
C ALA A 45 4.96 2.31 5.56
N ILE A 46 5.30 3.28 4.71
CA ILE A 46 5.21 3.17 3.25
C ILE A 46 6.62 3.01 2.72
N GLY A 47 6.91 1.83 2.14
CA GLY A 47 8.23 1.42 1.68
C GLY A 47 8.71 2.14 0.44
N ARG A 48 10.01 1.99 0.15
CA ARG A 48 10.68 2.63 -0.99
C ARG A 48 9.98 2.34 -2.31
N GLY A 49 9.73 3.37 -3.11
CA GLY A 49 9.13 3.25 -4.44
C GLY A 49 7.69 2.74 -4.45
N ALA A 50 7.06 2.57 -3.28
CA ALA A 50 5.65 2.21 -3.21
C ALA A 50 4.76 3.39 -3.63
N ASN A 51 3.61 3.10 -4.24
CA ASN A 51 2.65 4.12 -4.59
C ASN A 51 1.30 3.86 -3.94
N ILE A 52 0.78 4.89 -3.28
CA ILE A 52 -0.53 4.91 -2.65
C ILE A 52 -1.41 5.79 -3.54
N GLN A 53 -2.24 5.15 -4.35
CA GLN A 53 -2.97 5.84 -5.42
C GLN A 53 -4.19 6.60 -4.90
N ASP A 54 -4.90 7.24 -5.82
CA ASP A 54 -6.00 8.15 -5.51
C ASP A 54 -7.08 7.46 -4.67
N PHE A 55 -7.57 8.16 -3.65
CA PHE A 55 -8.64 7.72 -2.74
C PHE A 55 -8.34 6.44 -1.95
N VAL A 56 -7.10 6.00 -1.87
CA VAL A 56 -6.72 4.88 -1.00
C VAL A 56 -6.92 5.29 0.46
N MET A 57 -7.48 4.37 1.25
CA MET A 57 -7.61 4.53 2.70
C MET A 57 -6.63 3.59 3.42
N ILE A 58 -5.77 4.13 4.28
CA ILE A 58 -4.91 3.35 5.18
C ILE A 58 -5.23 3.73 6.62
N HIS A 59 -5.55 2.74 7.45
CA HIS A 59 -5.83 2.95 8.86
C HIS A 59 -5.24 1.85 9.73
N THR A 60 -5.07 2.14 11.01
CA THR A 60 -4.45 1.23 12.00
C THR A 60 -5.39 0.93 13.14
N ASP A 61 -5.19 -0.21 13.82
CA ASP A 61 -5.80 -0.55 15.08
C ASP A 61 -4.74 -0.66 16.20
N PRO A 62 -5.13 -0.63 17.48
CA PRO A 62 -4.20 -0.86 18.57
C PRO A 62 -3.38 -2.15 18.39
N GLY A 63 -2.06 -2.00 18.37
CA GLY A 63 -1.14 -3.11 18.15
C GLY A 63 -1.12 -3.69 16.72
N LYS A 64 -1.82 -3.05 15.76
CA LYS A 64 -1.88 -3.49 14.36
C LYS A 64 -1.41 -2.35 13.43
N PRO A 65 -0.09 -2.23 13.22
CA PRO A 65 0.48 -1.28 12.27
C PRO A 65 0.11 -1.67 10.84
N VAL A 66 0.27 -0.72 9.90
CA VAL A 66 0.27 -1.04 8.48
C VAL A 66 1.69 -0.90 7.95
N THR A 67 2.18 -1.96 7.31
CA THR A 67 3.46 -1.94 6.60
C THR A 67 3.22 -2.23 5.13
N VAL A 68 3.63 -1.31 4.27
CA VAL A 68 3.66 -1.49 2.82
C VAL A 68 5.10 -1.65 2.39
N GLY A 69 5.45 -2.79 1.81
CA GLY A 69 6.78 -3.12 1.35
C GLY A 69 7.25 -2.25 0.17
N ALA A 70 8.49 -2.48 -0.27
CA ALA A 70 9.08 -1.73 -1.36
C ALA A 70 8.42 -2.06 -2.71
N TYR A 71 8.33 -1.06 -3.59
CA TYR A 71 7.81 -1.18 -4.96
C TYR A 71 6.41 -1.79 -5.06
N CYS A 72 5.59 -1.54 -4.05
CA CYS A 72 4.17 -1.93 -4.06
C CYS A 72 3.31 -0.90 -4.79
N SER A 73 2.22 -1.38 -5.39
CA SER A 73 1.17 -0.51 -5.92
C SER A 73 -0.13 -0.77 -5.18
N ILE A 74 -0.56 0.20 -4.38
CA ILE A 74 -1.86 0.19 -3.71
C ILE A 74 -2.79 1.03 -4.56
N THR A 75 -3.62 0.36 -5.35
CA THR A 75 -4.35 1.04 -6.42
C THR A 75 -5.64 1.70 -5.94
N HIS A 76 -6.23 2.51 -6.81
CA HIS A 76 -7.33 3.43 -6.50
C HIS A 76 -8.42 2.81 -5.62
N HIS A 77 -8.87 3.56 -4.60
CA HIS A 77 -9.92 3.18 -3.66
C HIS A 77 -9.64 1.91 -2.83
N ALA A 78 -8.43 1.34 -2.87
CA ALA A 78 -8.12 0.20 -2.00
C ALA A 78 -8.10 0.63 -0.52
N THR A 79 -8.43 -0.30 0.37
CA THR A 79 -8.39 -0.09 1.82
C THR A 79 -7.41 -1.05 2.46
N LEU A 80 -6.47 -0.51 3.24
CA LEU A 80 -5.55 -1.26 4.07
C LEU A 80 -5.83 -0.95 5.53
N HIS A 81 -6.08 -1.96 6.34
CA HIS A 81 -6.39 -1.79 7.75
C HIS A 81 -5.59 -2.78 8.60
N GLY A 82 -4.60 -2.27 9.37
CA GLY A 82 -3.82 -3.07 10.31
C GLY A 82 -3.14 -4.31 9.73
N CYS A 83 -2.56 -4.22 8.51
CA CYS A 83 -2.05 -5.35 7.75
C CYS A 83 -0.59 -5.17 7.30
N THR A 84 0.03 -6.26 6.85
CA THR A 84 1.39 -6.27 6.31
C THR A 84 1.38 -6.68 4.83
N ILE A 85 1.94 -5.82 3.99
CA ILE A 85 2.09 -6.03 2.55
C ILE A 85 3.58 -6.21 2.27
N GLY A 86 3.97 -7.36 1.74
CA GLY A 86 5.35 -7.66 1.33
C GLY A 86 5.80 -6.83 0.11
N ASP A 87 7.06 -6.96 -0.27
CA ASP A 87 7.61 -6.22 -1.40
C ASP A 87 6.97 -6.64 -2.74
N HIS A 88 6.95 -5.72 -3.70
CA HIS A 88 6.48 -5.97 -5.07
C HIS A 88 5.04 -6.52 -5.13
N VAL A 89 4.16 -6.11 -4.23
CA VAL A 89 2.75 -6.49 -4.25
C VAL A 89 1.93 -5.46 -5.02
N LEU A 90 0.98 -5.94 -5.82
CA LEU A 90 -0.06 -5.12 -6.40
C LEU A 90 -1.39 -5.40 -5.71
N VAL A 91 -1.98 -4.38 -5.09
CA VAL A 91 -3.33 -4.42 -4.52
C VAL A 91 -4.27 -3.74 -5.48
N GLY A 92 -5.20 -4.50 -6.04
CA GLY A 92 -6.12 -4.07 -7.10
C GLY A 92 -7.17 -3.06 -6.62
N VAL A 93 -7.78 -2.37 -7.59
CA VAL A 93 -8.78 -1.32 -7.36
C VAL A 93 -9.92 -1.84 -6.46
N ASN A 94 -10.31 -1.04 -5.46
CA ASN A 94 -11.35 -1.37 -4.47
C ASN A 94 -11.09 -2.65 -3.64
N ALA A 95 -9.88 -3.21 -3.66
CA ALA A 95 -9.58 -4.34 -2.78
C ALA A 95 -9.46 -3.87 -1.32
N THR A 96 -9.87 -4.72 -0.40
CA THR A 96 -9.80 -4.46 1.04
C THR A 96 -8.96 -5.54 1.71
N ILE A 97 -7.97 -5.12 2.52
CA ILE A 97 -7.11 -6.00 3.30
C ILE A 97 -7.22 -5.61 4.77
N PHE A 98 -7.62 -6.56 5.60
CA PHE A 98 -8.04 -6.25 6.97
C PHE A 98 -7.04 -6.75 8.03
N ASN A 99 -7.41 -6.55 9.32
CA ASN A 99 -6.53 -6.64 10.48
C ASN A 99 -5.70 -7.92 10.57
N GLY A 100 -4.40 -7.75 10.75
CA GLY A 100 -3.47 -8.87 10.96
C GLY A 100 -3.23 -9.71 9.72
N ALA A 101 -3.83 -9.35 8.56
CA ALA A 101 -3.53 -10.06 7.32
C ALA A 101 -2.09 -9.80 6.86
N VAL A 102 -1.47 -10.82 6.28
CA VAL A 102 -0.12 -10.77 5.73
C VAL A 102 -0.16 -11.17 4.25
N VAL A 103 0.27 -10.29 3.37
CA VAL A 103 0.37 -10.56 1.94
C VAL A 103 1.82 -10.75 1.56
N GLY A 104 2.16 -11.97 1.13
CA GLY A 104 3.53 -12.33 0.72
C GLY A 104 3.98 -11.59 -0.54
N ALA A 105 5.30 -11.35 -0.61
CA ALA A 105 5.93 -10.58 -1.69
C ALA A 105 5.60 -11.11 -3.10
N GLY A 106 5.55 -10.23 -4.09
CA GLY A 106 5.29 -10.57 -5.50
C GLY A 106 3.86 -10.97 -5.81
N SER A 107 2.94 -10.87 -4.84
CA SER A 107 1.54 -11.24 -5.03
C SER A 107 0.72 -10.15 -5.74
N ILE A 108 -0.39 -10.58 -6.31
CA ILE A 108 -1.43 -9.69 -6.86
C ILE A 108 -2.73 -9.98 -6.11
N ILE A 109 -3.26 -8.97 -5.45
CA ILE A 109 -4.63 -8.98 -4.90
C ILE A 109 -5.54 -8.37 -5.97
N GLY A 110 -6.44 -9.18 -6.51
CA GLY A 110 -7.34 -8.75 -7.58
C GLY A 110 -8.31 -7.65 -7.14
N GLN A 111 -8.89 -6.98 -8.13
CA GLN A 111 -9.87 -5.91 -7.89
C GLN A 111 -11.04 -6.42 -7.07
N HIS A 112 -11.56 -5.59 -6.15
CA HIS A 112 -12.69 -5.92 -5.26
C HIS A 112 -12.48 -7.15 -4.37
N ALA A 113 -11.26 -7.69 -4.25
CA ALA A 113 -10.99 -8.80 -3.35
C ALA A 113 -11.07 -8.34 -1.89
N TYR A 114 -11.65 -9.18 -1.03
CA TYR A 114 -11.69 -8.96 0.41
C TYR A 114 -10.81 -9.98 1.15
N VAL A 115 -9.63 -9.53 1.57
CA VAL A 115 -8.71 -10.30 2.40
C VAL A 115 -9.10 -10.08 3.86
N ARG A 116 -9.65 -11.12 4.48
CA ARG A 116 -10.17 -11.05 5.85
C ARG A 116 -9.05 -10.99 6.89
N ASP A 117 -9.46 -10.73 8.13
CA ASP A 117 -8.57 -10.70 9.30
C ASP A 117 -7.71 -11.95 9.40
N PHE A 118 -6.43 -11.72 9.75
CA PHE A 118 -5.41 -12.76 10.00
C PHE A 118 -5.19 -13.74 8.84
N MET A 119 -5.63 -13.40 7.64
CA MET A 119 -5.37 -14.23 6.47
C MET A 119 -3.91 -14.10 6.04
N GLU A 120 -3.22 -15.24 5.88
CA GLU A 120 -1.87 -15.29 5.33
C GLU A 120 -1.93 -15.67 3.85
N ILE A 121 -1.43 -14.79 3.01
CA ILE A 121 -1.31 -15.00 1.56
C ILE A 121 0.15 -15.35 1.27
N PRO A 122 0.45 -16.55 0.75
CA PRO A 122 1.81 -16.94 0.39
C PRO A 122 2.42 -16.00 -0.67
N PRO A 123 3.76 -15.88 -0.75
CA PRO A 123 4.42 -15.12 -1.81
C PRO A 123 4.01 -15.57 -3.22
N ASN A 124 4.04 -14.65 -4.17
CA ASN A 124 3.74 -14.90 -5.59
C ASN A 124 2.32 -15.43 -5.84
N SER A 125 1.37 -15.10 -4.97
CA SER A 125 -0.03 -15.51 -5.11
C SER A 125 -0.82 -14.55 -6.01
N ILE A 126 -1.72 -15.11 -6.82
CA ILE A 126 -2.81 -14.36 -7.45
C ILE A 126 -4.08 -14.67 -6.67
N VAL A 127 -4.69 -13.62 -6.13
CA VAL A 127 -5.80 -13.69 -5.15
C VAL A 127 -7.00 -12.94 -5.69
N VAL A 128 -8.18 -13.54 -5.65
CA VAL A 128 -9.42 -12.90 -6.10
C VAL A 128 -10.60 -13.25 -5.21
N GLY A 129 -11.64 -12.45 -5.28
CA GLY A 129 -12.95 -12.75 -4.70
C GLY A 129 -13.19 -12.14 -3.32
N SER A 130 -14.44 -12.19 -2.89
CA SER A 130 -14.91 -11.76 -1.56
C SER A 130 -15.81 -12.87 -0.98
N PRO A 131 -15.28 -13.69 -0.04
CA PRO A 131 -13.93 -13.64 0.55
C PRO A 131 -12.82 -14.03 -0.44
N ALA A 132 -11.64 -13.48 -0.23
CA ALA A 132 -10.46 -13.69 -1.07
C ALA A 132 -9.97 -15.14 -1.06
N LYS A 133 -9.55 -15.65 -2.23
CA LYS A 133 -8.95 -16.98 -2.39
C LYS A 133 -7.74 -16.90 -3.30
N VAL A 134 -6.69 -17.65 -2.96
CA VAL A 134 -5.55 -17.86 -3.86
C VAL A 134 -6.03 -18.78 -5.00
N ILE A 135 -5.94 -18.29 -6.23
CA ILE A 135 -6.36 -19.05 -7.42
C ILE A 135 -5.18 -19.55 -8.24
N ARG A 136 -3.99 -18.98 -8.03
CA ARG A 136 -2.80 -19.32 -8.79
C ARG A 136 -1.55 -18.82 -8.07
N THR A 137 -0.42 -19.48 -8.32
CA THR A 137 0.93 -19.01 -7.96
C THR A 137 1.67 -18.61 -9.21
N ALA A 138 2.23 -17.40 -9.26
CA ALA A 138 3.05 -16.88 -10.35
C ALA A 138 3.96 -15.77 -9.83
N ASP A 139 5.22 -15.76 -10.25
CA ASP A 139 6.14 -14.67 -9.92
C ASP A 139 5.79 -13.42 -10.74
N ASN A 140 5.19 -12.45 -10.09
CA ASN A 140 4.80 -11.18 -10.71
C ASN A 140 5.70 -10.01 -10.31
N ARG A 141 6.80 -10.27 -9.59
CA ARG A 141 7.66 -9.21 -9.03
C ARG A 141 8.15 -8.23 -10.08
N LEU A 142 8.57 -8.73 -11.25
CA LEU A 142 9.05 -7.86 -12.33
C LEU A 142 7.91 -6.98 -12.87
N ALA A 143 6.75 -7.56 -13.16
CA ALA A 143 5.61 -6.80 -13.69
C ALA A 143 5.11 -5.74 -12.69
N ASN A 144 4.99 -6.12 -11.40
CA ASN A 144 4.58 -5.21 -10.34
C ASN A 144 5.61 -4.09 -10.13
N ARG A 145 6.91 -4.40 -10.23
CA ARG A 145 7.97 -3.40 -10.16
C ARG A 145 7.90 -2.40 -11.31
N VAL A 146 7.69 -2.84 -12.55
CA VAL A 146 7.54 -1.94 -13.71
C VAL A 146 6.40 -0.95 -13.48
N ASN A 147 5.27 -1.41 -12.92
CA ASN A 147 4.17 -0.52 -12.55
C ASN A 147 4.58 0.50 -11.46
N ALA A 148 5.27 0.06 -10.43
CA ALA A 148 5.75 0.95 -9.38
C ALA A 148 6.75 2.00 -9.92
N GLU A 149 7.67 1.60 -10.79
CA GLU A 149 8.64 2.51 -11.43
C GLU A 149 7.96 3.56 -12.34
N PHE A 150 6.82 3.23 -12.96
CA PHE A 150 6.01 4.21 -13.68
C PHE A 150 5.53 5.32 -12.72
N TYR A 151 5.05 4.95 -11.51
CA TYR A 151 4.61 5.90 -10.49
C TYR A 151 5.77 6.70 -9.88
N ILE A 152 6.96 6.13 -9.75
CA ILE A 152 8.17 6.88 -9.33
C ILE A 152 8.45 8.01 -10.33
N ARG A 153 8.45 7.70 -11.64
CA ARG A 153 8.67 8.72 -12.68
C ARG A 153 7.58 9.79 -12.68
N ASN A 154 6.31 9.39 -12.53
CA ASN A 154 5.19 10.32 -12.44
C ASN A 154 5.32 11.24 -11.21
N GLY A 155 5.57 10.68 -10.03
CA GLY A 155 5.75 11.46 -8.81
C GLY A 155 6.88 12.49 -8.93
N ALA A 156 8.00 12.07 -9.52
CA ALA A 156 9.12 12.98 -9.79
C ALA A 156 8.76 14.08 -10.81
N ALA A 157 7.90 13.80 -11.78
CA ALA A 157 7.41 14.79 -12.73
C ALA A 157 6.49 15.80 -12.06
N TYR A 158 5.49 15.34 -11.30
CA TYR A 158 4.56 16.21 -10.57
C TYR A 158 5.26 17.09 -9.53
N LYS A 159 6.36 16.61 -8.95
CA LYS A 159 7.15 17.36 -7.97
C LYS A 159 7.91 18.54 -8.59
N ARG A 160 8.19 18.49 -9.89
CA ARG A 160 8.88 19.57 -10.63
C ARG A 160 7.95 20.67 -11.14
N GLY A 161 6.66 20.46 -11.15
CA GLY A 161 5.63 21.41 -11.65
C GLY A 161 5.38 21.21 -13.12
#